data_a6191f1989028959291b4484941ee6e1
#
_entry.id   a6191f1989028959291b4484941ee6e1
#
_cell.length_a   1.000
_cell.length_b   1.000
_cell.length_c   1.000
_cell.angle_alpha   90.00
_cell.angle_beta   90.00
_cell.angle_gamma   90.00
#
_symmetry.space_group_name_H-M   'P 1'
#
loop_
_entity.id
_entity.type
_entity.pdbx_description
1 polymer ?
#
loop_
_entity_poly.entity_id
_entity_poly.type
_entity_poly.pdbx_seq_one_letter_code
_entity_poly.pdbx_strand_id
1 'polypeptide(L)'
;MKNVRYQLFKRSLAFSFEAKTSRGAIQTHDAYLIKASTPKGIIGWGEASPLKGLSIDATPQFENQLKEIISNLNQGIDARELDLSKLPSVRFSLETVHLDVANGGQMRLFNSTFLQGTPQYMNGLVWMNTPQHMLEEAILKAQAGYDCIKFKIGAHEHDEECRMLEQFRKKFNANKVQIRLDANGAFLPDEALPKLKDLHAFTIHSIEQPIAPKQMEAMQEICAKSPINIALDEELIGLNPNTDAGNLLAKTGAHFLILKPTLLGGLAAAEDWIKQTQKYNRQWWATSALESNIGLNAIAQWTATQNNPLPQGLGTGALYSNNFETPLLAEKGYLYYIATKNWTLPEEKEELIVHLS
;
A
#
# COMPACT_ATOMS: atom_id res chain seq x y z
N MET A 1 20.32 -9.66 15.40
CA MET A 1 21.09 -10.76 14.76
C MET A 1 22.57 -10.49 14.97
N LYS A 2 23.39 -11.50 15.36
CA LYS A 2 24.84 -11.28 15.59
C LYS A 2 25.61 -11.35 14.27
N ASN A 3 26.55 -10.40 14.07
CA ASN A 3 27.48 -10.35 12.93
C ASN A 3 26.80 -10.31 11.53
N VAL A 4 25.65 -9.66 11.41
CA VAL A 4 25.02 -9.37 10.13
C VAL A 4 25.60 -8.06 9.60
N ARG A 5 25.89 -8.00 8.31
CA ARG A 5 26.36 -6.80 7.62
C ARG A 5 25.26 -6.23 6.75
N TYR A 6 25.09 -4.92 6.80
CA TYR A 6 24.05 -4.21 6.08
C TYR A 6 24.65 -3.28 5.02
N GLN A 7 24.06 -3.31 3.83
CA GLN A 7 24.35 -2.38 2.74
C GLN A 7 23.04 -1.66 2.36
N LEU A 8 23.16 -0.43 1.90
CA LEU A 8 22.05 0.39 1.48
C LEU A 8 22.15 0.73 0.00
N PHE A 9 21.10 0.47 -0.73
CA PHE A 9 20.96 0.76 -2.16
C PHE A 9 19.80 1.73 -2.36
N LYS A 10 19.80 2.43 -3.50
CA LYS A 10 18.71 3.33 -3.88
C LYS A 10 18.39 3.19 -5.37
N ARG A 11 17.12 3.01 -5.68
CA ARG A 11 16.60 3.09 -7.05
C ARG A 11 15.49 4.14 -7.12
N SER A 12 15.62 5.10 -8.04
CA SER A 12 14.51 5.97 -8.40
C SER A 12 13.62 5.27 -9.42
N LEU A 13 12.46 4.82 -8.95
CA LEU A 13 11.45 4.16 -9.76
C LEU A 13 10.74 5.19 -10.64
N ALA A 14 10.74 4.99 -11.95
CA ALA A 14 10.08 5.87 -12.90
C ALA A 14 8.70 5.32 -13.27
N PHE A 15 7.64 6.12 -13.10
CA PHE A 15 6.31 5.72 -13.53
C PHE A 15 6.26 5.50 -15.05
N SER A 16 5.53 4.49 -15.50
CA SER A 16 5.31 4.21 -16.92
C SER A 16 4.30 5.15 -17.59
N PHE A 17 3.67 6.05 -16.80
CA PHE A 17 2.68 7.04 -17.20
C PHE A 17 2.79 8.29 -16.32
N GLU A 18 2.12 9.38 -16.66
CA GLU A 18 2.04 10.57 -15.82
C GLU A 18 1.16 10.29 -14.58
N ALA A 19 1.79 9.95 -13.44
CA ALA A 19 1.07 9.60 -12.23
C ALA A 19 0.52 10.86 -11.54
N LYS A 20 -0.70 11.25 -11.90
CA LYS A 20 -1.43 12.35 -11.23
C LYS A 20 -2.02 11.88 -9.91
N THR A 21 -1.95 12.73 -8.91
CA THR A 21 -2.57 12.54 -7.59
C THR A 21 -3.30 13.82 -7.20
N SER A 22 -4.11 13.77 -6.16
CA SER A 22 -4.73 14.98 -5.57
C SER A 22 -3.70 16.01 -5.07
N ARG A 23 -2.43 15.62 -4.95
CA ARG A 23 -1.31 16.46 -4.46
C ARG A 23 -0.34 16.88 -5.56
N GLY A 24 -0.63 16.58 -6.82
CA GLY A 24 0.21 16.90 -7.98
C GLY A 24 0.71 15.64 -8.71
N ALA A 25 1.46 15.85 -9.80
CA ALA A 25 2.04 14.77 -10.59
C ALA A 25 3.33 14.25 -9.93
N ILE A 26 3.47 12.94 -9.88
CA ILE A 26 4.67 12.23 -9.42
C ILE A 26 5.33 11.59 -10.64
N GLN A 27 6.60 11.89 -10.90
CA GLN A 27 7.36 11.30 -12.01
C GLN A 27 8.20 10.11 -11.55
N THR A 28 8.79 10.22 -10.35
CA THR A 28 9.64 9.18 -9.77
C THR A 28 9.31 8.97 -8.31
N HIS A 29 9.60 7.76 -7.83
CA HIS A 29 9.50 7.38 -6.42
C HIS A 29 10.78 6.66 -6.00
N ASP A 30 11.41 7.11 -4.91
CA ASP A 30 12.67 6.54 -4.44
C ASP A 30 12.41 5.30 -3.56
N ALA A 31 12.96 4.17 -3.96
CA ALA A 31 13.03 2.94 -3.18
C ALA A 31 14.44 2.80 -2.58
N TYR A 32 14.52 2.76 -1.25
CA TYR A 32 15.74 2.47 -0.52
C TYR A 32 15.74 1.01 -0.09
N LEU A 33 16.75 0.26 -0.51
CA LEU A 33 16.80 -1.18 -0.34
C LEU A 33 17.90 -1.55 0.65
N ILE A 34 17.53 -2.28 1.68
CA ILE A 34 18.47 -2.77 2.70
C ILE A 34 18.80 -4.23 2.39
N LYS A 35 20.08 -4.49 2.14
CA LYS A 35 20.61 -5.84 2.03
C LYS A 35 21.26 -6.23 3.34
N ALA A 36 20.87 -7.35 3.91
CA ALA A 36 21.51 -7.95 5.07
C ALA A 36 22.24 -9.23 4.69
N SER A 37 23.51 -9.33 5.03
CA SER A 37 24.36 -10.51 4.75
C SER A 37 24.85 -11.12 6.05
N THR A 38 24.59 -12.42 6.23
CA THR A 38 25.04 -13.17 7.40
C THR A 38 26.42 -13.79 7.16
N PRO A 39 27.18 -14.17 8.23
CA PRO A 39 28.43 -14.90 8.09
C PRO A 39 28.29 -16.27 7.40
N LYS A 40 27.07 -16.81 7.34
CA LYS A 40 26.76 -18.07 6.64
C LYS A 40 26.44 -17.89 5.17
N GLY A 41 26.55 -16.65 4.63
CA GLY A 41 26.26 -16.33 3.24
C GLY A 41 24.77 -16.18 2.92
N ILE A 42 23.88 -16.18 3.92
CA ILE A 42 22.45 -15.88 3.69
C ILE A 42 22.31 -14.37 3.45
N ILE A 43 21.60 -14.00 2.40
CA ILE A 43 21.34 -12.62 2.01
C ILE A 43 19.82 -12.39 2.05
N GLY A 44 19.37 -11.39 2.81
CA GLY A 44 18.00 -10.94 2.81
C GLY A 44 17.87 -9.50 2.30
N TRP A 45 16.67 -9.16 1.84
CA TRP A 45 16.33 -7.85 1.32
C TRP A 45 15.09 -7.26 2.00
N GLY A 46 15.11 -5.95 2.20
CA GLY A 46 13.97 -5.16 2.67
C GLY A 46 13.95 -3.83 1.96
N GLU A 47 12.80 -3.16 1.95
CA GLU A 47 12.60 -1.90 1.26
C GLU A 47 12.01 -0.84 2.17
N ALA A 48 12.59 0.34 2.21
CA ALA A 48 12.04 1.56 2.78
C ALA A 48 11.71 2.54 1.66
N SER A 49 10.43 2.80 1.42
CA SER A 49 9.95 3.65 0.32
C SER A 49 8.96 4.68 0.86
N PRO A 50 9.45 5.74 1.58
CA PRO A 50 8.57 6.76 2.11
C PRO A 50 7.97 7.59 0.99
N LEU A 51 6.65 7.60 0.89
CA LEU A 51 5.93 8.30 -0.17
C LEU A 51 5.85 9.80 0.13
N LYS A 52 6.49 10.60 -0.74
CA LYS A 52 6.55 12.06 -0.59
C LYS A 52 5.14 12.67 -0.50
N GLY A 53 4.95 13.54 0.50
CA GLY A 53 3.68 14.21 0.77
C GLY A 53 2.64 13.34 1.50
N LEU A 54 2.99 12.10 1.85
CA LEU A 54 2.10 11.19 2.59
C LEU A 54 2.79 10.55 3.80
N SER A 55 3.94 9.89 3.61
CA SER A 55 4.67 9.24 4.71
C SER A 55 5.21 10.27 5.70
N ILE A 56 5.09 10.00 7.00
CA ILE A 56 5.62 10.90 8.04
C ILE A 56 7.15 10.97 8.02
N ASP A 57 7.81 9.94 7.52
CA ASP A 57 9.26 9.83 7.35
C ASP A 57 9.76 10.33 5.97
N ALA A 58 8.88 10.74 5.06
CA ALA A 58 9.28 11.34 3.78
C ALA A 58 9.81 12.78 3.94
N THR A 59 10.93 12.93 4.63
CA THR A 59 11.57 14.20 4.95
C THR A 59 12.87 14.39 4.16
N PRO A 60 13.38 15.62 3.99
CA PRO A 60 14.69 15.86 3.37
C PRO A 60 15.86 15.16 4.09
N GLN A 61 15.69 14.83 5.37
CA GLN A 61 16.69 14.18 6.21
C GLN A 61 16.65 12.65 6.14
N PHE A 62 15.61 12.07 5.51
CA PHE A 62 15.35 10.62 5.52
C PHE A 62 16.57 9.78 5.12
N GLU A 63 17.21 10.12 3.99
CA GLU A 63 18.36 9.35 3.50
C GLU A 63 19.53 9.38 4.48
N ASN A 64 19.80 10.53 5.13
CA ASN A 64 20.87 10.65 6.12
C ASN A 64 20.53 9.86 7.39
N GLN A 65 19.29 9.90 7.86
CA GLN A 65 18.83 9.10 8.99
C GLN A 65 18.95 7.59 8.69
N LEU A 66 18.59 7.18 7.48
CA LEU A 66 18.72 5.78 7.07
C LEU A 66 20.18 5.34 7.00
N LYS A 67 21.10 6.18 6.48
CA LYS A 67 22.54 5.92 6.49
C LYS A 67 23.10 5.76 7.92
N GLU A 68 22.67 6.59 8.85
CA GLU A 68 23.04 6.50 10.26
C GLU A 68 22.53 5.20 10.89
N ILE A 69 21.30 4.81 10.62
CA ILE A 69 20.71 3.55 11.08
C ILE A 69 21.53 2.35 10.56
N ILE A 70 21.89 2.34 9.27
CA ILE A 70 22.72 1.28 8.70
C ILE A 70 24.10 1.23 9.34
N SER A 71 24.71 2.39 9.63
CA SER A 71 25.97 2.47 10.35
C SER A 71 25.88 1.88 11.76
N ASN A 72 24.84 2.24 12.51
CA ASN A 72 24.58 1.73 13.86
C ASN A 72 24.40 0.20 13.87
N LEU A 73 23.63 -0.33 12.91
CA LEU A 73 23.45 -1.79 12.76
C LEU A 73 24.77 -2.50 12.44
N ASN A 74 25.63 -1.91 11.60
CA ASN A 74 26.96 -2.46 11.28
C ASN A 74 27.93 -2.38 12.45
N GLN A 75 27.76 -1.45 13.39
CA GLN A 75 28.50 -1.36 14.66
C GLN A 75 27.98 -2.37 15.71
N GLY A 76 26.91 -3.13 15.39
CA GLY A 76 26.37 -4.18 16.25
C GLY A 76 25.24 -3.71 17.18
N ILE A 77 24.72 -2.49 17.02
CA ILE A 77 23.53 -2.03 17.74
C ILE A 77 22.33 -2.86 17.24
N ASP A 78 21.54 -3.40 18.15
CA ASP A 78 20.36 -4.19 17.80
C ASP A 78 19.26 -3.26 17.26
N ALA A 79 18.58 -3.67 16.18
CA ALA A 79 17.49 -2.90 15.60
C ALA A 79 16.36 -2.57 16.61
N ARG A 80 16.20 -3.38 17.66
CA ARG A 80 15.21 -3.14 18.73
C ARG A 80 15.60 -2.01 19.69
N GLU A 81 16.85 -1.58 19.68
CA GLU A 81 17.36 -0.46 20.48
C GLU A 81 17.24 0.88 19.75
N LEU A 82 16.94 0.85 18.45
CA LEU A 82 16.78 2.06 17.64
C LEU A 82 15.40 2.66 17.82
N ASP A 83 15.31 3.97 18.01
CA ASP A 83 14.03 4.69 17.97
C ASP A 83 13.57 4.88 16.52
N LEU A 84 12.69 4.00 16.07
CA LEU A 84 12.08 4.01 14.74
C LEU A 84 10.61 4.48 14.78
N SER A 85 10.17 5.10 15.87
CA SER A 85 8.77 5.49 16.06
C SER A 85 8.24 6.45 14.99
N LYS A 86 9.14 7.28 14.43
CA LYS A 86 8.83 8.24 13.36
C LYS A 86 9.36 7.80 11.99
N LEU A 87 9.78 6.56 11.85
CA LEU A 87 10.37 6.00 10.64
C LEU A 87 9.64 4.71 10.22
N PRO A 88 8.33 4.80 9.87
CA PRO A 88 7.52 3.62 9.60
C PRO A 88 8.03 2.79 8.43
N SER A 89 8.53 3.41 7.36
CA SER A 89 9.08 2.68 6.20
C SER A 89 10.38 1.95 6.56
N VAL A 90 11.19 2.52 7.44
CA VAL A 90 12.42 1.86 7.92
C VAL A 90 12.09 0.67 8.82
N ARG A 91 11.08 0.79 9.70
CA ARG A 91 10.59 -0.36 10.49
C ARG A 91 10.13 -1.48 9.58
N PHE A 92 9.30 -1.19 8.59
CA PHE A 92 8.87 -2.17 7.59
C PHE A 92 10.06 -2.84 6.90
N SER A 93 11.03 -2.05 6.46
CA SER A 93 12.25 -2.54 5.80
C SER A 93 13.07 -3.48 6.70
N LEU A 94 13.29 -3.12 7.97
CA LEU A 94 14.04 -3.94 8.90
C LEU A 94 13.29 -5.23 9.31
N GLU A 95 11.97 -5.16 9.48
CA GLU A 95 11.16 -6.37 9.69
C GLU A 95 11.28 -7.33 8.50
N THR A 96 11.14 -6.83 7.29
CA THR A 96 11.12 -7.64 6.07
C THR A 96 12.49 -8.24 5.75
N VAL A 97 13.58 -7.47 5.85
CA VAL A 97 14.94 -8.00 5.65
C VAL A 97 15.29 -9.07 6.68
N HIS A 98 14.87 -8.90 7.93
CA HIS A 98 15.12 -9.89 8.97
C HIS A 98 14.30 -11.15 8.78
N LEU A 99 13.06 -11.04 8.32
CA LEU A 99 12.24 -12.20 7.96
C LEU A 99 12.84 -12.96 6.78
N ASP A 100 13.31 -12.26 5.75
CA ASP A 100 13.95 -12.91 4.60
C ASP A 100 15.22 -13.67 5.02
N VAL A 101 16.11 -13.04 5.79
CA VAL A 101 17.28 -13.73 6.36
C VAL A 101 16.89 -14.95 7.19
N ALA A 102 15.90 -14.83 8.05
CA ALA A 102 15.46 -15.92 8.93
C ALA A 102 14.90 -17.11 8.14
N ASN A 103 14.34 -16.86 6.95
CA ASN A 103 13.79 -17.88 6.05
C ASN A 103 14.73 -18.29 4.91
N GLY A 104 16.02 -17.98 5.01
CA GLY A 104 17.06 -18.46 4.09
C GLY A 104 17.44 -17.51 2.97
N GLY A 105 16.91 -16.29 2.94
CA GLY A 105 17.35 -15.22 2.04
C GLY A 105 17.01 -15.43 0.56
N GLN A 106 15.81 -15.87 0.27
CA GLN A 106 15.33 -16.14 -1.09
C GLN A 106 14.10 -15.30 -1.45
N MET A 107 13.94 -14.14 -0.82
CA MET A 107 12.73 -13.31 -0.93
C MET A 107 11.44 -14.08 -0.50
N ARG A 108 11.60 -15.05 0.39
CA ARG A 108 10.54 -15.89 0.96
C ARG A 108 10.39 -15.58 2.44
N LEU A 109 9.52 -14.63 2.75
CA LEU A 109 9.37 -14.11 4.11
C LEU A 109 8.47 -14.99 4.98
N PHE A 110 7.51 -15.67 4.37
CA PHE A 110 6.52 -16.49 5.07
C PHE A 110 6.33 -17.84 4.36
N ASN A 111 6.04 -18.88 5.14
CA ASN A 111 5.60 -20.14 4.58
C ASN A 111 4.08 -20.08 4.35
N SER A 112 3.67 -19.83 3.11
CA SER A 112 2.25 -19.68 2.73
C SER A 112 1.94 -20.43 1.45
N THR A 113 0.66 -20.76 1.26
CA THR A 113 0.17 -21.37 0.02
C THR A 113 0.32 -20.44 -1.19
N PHE A 114 0.45 -19.13 -0.97
CA PHE A 114 0.73 -18.15 -2.02
C PHE A 114 2.05 -18.46 -2.74
N LEU A 115 3.11 -18.80 -2.01
CA LEU A 115 4.40 -19.22 -2.60
C LEU A 115 4.34 -20.56 -3.33
N GLN A 116 3.26 -21.33 -3.10
CA GLN A 116 2.97 -22.60 -3.74
C GLN A 116 2.01 -22.47 -4.93
N GLY A 117 1.65 -21.23 -5.31
CA GLY A 117 0.81 -20.93 -6.46
C GLY A 117 -0.67 -20.65 -6.17
N THR A 118 -1.11 -20.66 -4.90
CA THR A 118 -2.46 -20.19 -4.54
C THR A 118 -2.53 -18.67 -4.72
N PRO A 119 -3.37 -18.15 -5.62
CA PRO A 119 -3.41 -16.72 -5.88
C PRO A 119 -4.08 -15.94 -4.76
N GLN A 120 -3.78 -14.63 -4.68
CA GLN A 120 -4.49 -13.68 -3.85
C GLN A 120 -5.47 -12.86 -4.67
N TYR A 121 -6.69 -12.74 -4.18
CA TYR A 121 -7.73 -11.92 -4.77
C TYR A 121 -7.41 -10.44 -4.61
N MET A 122 -7.46 -9.68 -5.70
CA MET A 122 -7.14 -8.25 -5.67
C MET A 122 -8.08 -7.41 -6.55
N ASN A 123 -8.23 -6.14 -6.21
CA ASN A 123 -8.92 -5.18 -7.05
C ASN A 123 -8.04 -4.69 -8.20
N GLY A 124 -8.67 -4.36 -9.33
CA GLY A 124 -8.07 -3.53 -10.36
C GLY A 124 -8.01 -2.09 -9.88
N LEU A 125 -6.90 -1.40 -10.12
CA LEU A 125 -6.75 0.03 -9.86
C LEU A 125 -6.90 0.80 -11.16
N VAL A 126 -7.80 1.79 -11.18
CA VAL A 126 -7.91 2.81 -12.23
C VAL A 126 -7.33 4.10 -11.66
N TRP A 127 -6.15 4.47 -12.18
CA TRP A 127 -5.46 5.67 -11.74
C TRP A 127 -6.13 6.94 -12.26
N MET A 128 -5.87 8.05 -11.60
CA MET A 128 -6.40 9.37 -11.96
C MET A 128 -5.93 9.81 -13.35
N ASN A 129 -6.86 10.00 -14.25
CA ASN A 129 -6.67 10.44 -15.63
C ASN A 129 -7.94 11.16 -16.09
N THR A 130 -8.08 11.51 -17.37
CA THR A 130 -9.36 12.03 -17.87
C THR A 130 -10.48 11.00 -17.64
N PRO A 131 -11.71 11.42 -17.35
CA PRO A 131 -12.84 10.50 -17.10
C PRO A 131 -13.04 9.48 -18.23
N GLN A 132 -12.83 9.89 -19.48
CA GLN A 132 -12.92 8.99 -20.64
C GLN A 132 -11.85 7.88 -20.58
N HIS A 133 -10.59 8.24 -20.31
CA HIS A 133 -9.49 7.25 -20.19
C HIS A 133 -9.71 6.30 -19.02
N MET A 134 -10.16 6.83 -17.87
CA MET A 134 -10.48 6.03 -16.69
C MET A 134 -11.60 5.02 -16.98
N LEU A 135 -12.63 5.43 -17.72
CA LEU A 135 -13.71 4.55 -18.15
C LEU A 135 -13.20 3.43 -19.06
N GLU A 136 -12.37 3.76 -20.04
CA GLU A 136 -11.77 2.78 -20.97
C GLU A 136 -10.89 1.77 -20.23
N GLU A 137 -10.03 2.25 -19.32
CA GLU A 137 -9.19 1.39 -18.49
C GLU A 137 -10.02 0.46 -17.61
N ALA A 138 -11.08 0.99 -16.96
CA ALA A 138 -11.98 0.19 -16.14
C ALA A 138 -12.70 -0.90 -16.94
N ILE A 139 -13.17 -0.57 -18.16
CA ILE A 139 -13.80 -1.54 -19.06
C ILE A 139 -12.83 -2.65 -19.43
N LEU A 140 -11.59 -2.32 -19.81
CA LEU A 140 -10.56 -3.29 -20.14
C LEU A 140 -10.25 -4.22 -18.96
N LYS A 141 -10.14 -3.67 -17.73
CA LYS A 141 -9.95 -4.48 -16.52
C LYS A 141 -11.12 -5.42 -16.26
N ALA A 142 -12.36 -4.92 -16.35
CA ALA A 142 -13.54 -5.76 -16.16
C ALA A 142 -13.64 -6.87 -17.21
N GLN A 143 -13.31 -6.58 -18.48
CA GLN A 143 -13.24 -7.58 -19.55
C GLN A 143 -12.11 -8.58 -19.34
N ALA A 144 -11.00 -8.15 -18.75
CA ALA A 144 -9.88 -9.03 -18.38
C ALA A 144 -10.16 -9.92 -17.16
N GLY A 145 -11.35 -9.79 -16.53
CA GLY A 145 -11.79 -10.66 -15.43
C GLY A 145 -11.64 -10.09 -14.03
N TYR A 146 -11.36 -8.79 -13.90
CA TYR A 146 -11.44 -8.13 -12.59
C TYR A 146 -12.90 -7.91 -12.21
N ASP A 147 -13.34 -8.43 -11.08
CA ASP A 147 -14.69 -8.28 -10.52
C ASP A 147 -14.77 -7.28 -9.37
N CYS A 148 -13.65 -6.64 -9.02
CA CYS A 148 -13.58 -5.47 -8.15
C CYS A 148 -12.64 -4.43 -8.77
N ILE A 149 -13.13 -3.21 -8.96
CA ILE A 149 -12.36 -2.10 -9.54
C ILE A 149 -12.41 -0.90 -8.59
N LYS A 150 -11.23 -0.37 -8.25
CA LYS A 150 -11.06 0.86 -7.47
C LYS A 150 -10.76 2.02 -8.41
N PHE A 151 -11.63 3.04 -8.42
CA PHE A 151 -11.42 4.30 -9.14
C PHE A 151 -10.88 5.35 -8.18
N LYS A 152 -9.86 6.07 -8.60
CA LYS A 152 -9.48 7.32 -7.95
C LYS A 152 -10.40 8.43 -8.44
N ILE A 153 -10.95 9.22 -7.49
CA ILE A 153 -11.90 10.31 -7.77
C ILE A 153 -11.52 11.57 -7.01
N GLY A 154 -12.25 12.67 -7.28
CA GLY A 154 -12.06 13.95 -6.60
C GLY A 154 -11.08 14.91 -7.28
N ALA A 155 -10.63 14.59 -8.52
CA ALA A 155 -9.78 15.48 -9.31
C ALA A 155 -10.54 16.17 -10.46
N HIS A 156 -11.71 15.71 -10.78
CA HIS A 156 -12.57 16.25 -11.84
C HIS A 156 -13.86 16.83 -11.25
N GLU A 157 -14.61 17.53 -12.08
CA GLU A 157 -15.93 17.98 -11.70
C GLU A 157 -16.79 16.76 -11.33
N HIS A 158 -17.52 16.87 -10.22
CA HIS A 158 -18.30 15.77 -9.65
C HIS A 158 -19.27 15.14 -10.66
N ASP A 159 -19.92 15.96 -11.48
CA ASP A 159 -20.84 15.49 -12.52
C ASP A 159 -20.15 14.68 -13.63
N GLU A 160 -18.87 14.96 -13.90
CA GLU A 160 -18.09 14.19 -14.88
C GLU A 160 -17.73 12.82 -14.34
N GLU A 161 -17.33 12.76 -13.06
CA GLU A 161 -17.07 11.50 -12.37
C GLU A 161 -18.35 10.65 -12.26
N CYS A 162 -19.47 11.26 -11.93
CA CYS A 162 -20.79 10.59 -11.93
C CYS A 162 -21.16 10.03 -13.31
N ARG A 163 -21.00 10.81 -14.38
CA ARG A 163 -21.26 10.33 -15.76
C ARG A 163 -20.36 9.16 -16.16
N MET A 164 -19.08 9.19 -15.76
CA MET A 164 -18.15 8.08 -15.98
C MET A 164 -18.62 6.79 -15.28
N LEU A 165 -18.99 6.89 -14.01
CA LEU A 165 -19.47 5.75 -13.23
C LEU A 165 -20.82 5.21 -13.78
N GLU A 166 -21.72 6.08 -14.20
CA GLU A 166 -22.98 5.70 -14.86
C GLU A 166 -22.71 4.90 -16.14
N GLN A 167 -21.80 5.38 -17.00
CA GLN A 167 -21.44 4.68 -18.24
C GLN A 167 -20.81 3.33 -17.96
N PHE A 168 -19.98 3.24 -16.93
CA PHE A 168 -19.41 1.96 -16.50
C PHE A 168 -20.51 0.99 -16.02
N ARG A 169 -21.47 1.46 -15.19
CA ARG A 169 -22.58 0.65 -14.68
C ARG A 169 -23.54 0.18 -15.76
N LYS A 170 -23.75 0.96 -16.83
CA LYS A 170 -24.53 0.53 -18.00
C LYS A 170 -23.92 -0.69 -18.69
N LYS A 171 -22.58 -0.88 -18.61
CA LYS A 171 -21.87 -2.04 -19.19
C LYS A 171 -21.71 -3.19 -18.20
N PHE A 172 -21.44 -2.88 -16.94
CA PHE A 172 -21.17 -3.86 -15.89
C PHE A 172 -22.03 -3.57 -14.66
N ASN A 173 -23.06 -4.38 -14.44
CA ASN A 173 -23.91 -4.25 -13.26
C ASN A 173 -23.17 -4.62 -11.96
N ALA A 174 -23.73 -4.25 -10.81
CA ALA A 174 -23.11 -4.41 -9.50
C ALA A 174 -22.91 -5.89 -9.10
N ASN A 175 -23.67 -6.81 -9.66
CA ASN A 175 -23.48 -8.25 -9.38
C ASN A 175 -22.29 -8.85 -10.13
N LYS A 176 -21.80 -8.17 -11.17
CA LYS A 176 -20.62 -8.61 -11.94
C LYS A 176 -19.34 -7.92 -11.52
N VAL A 177 -19.40 -6.60 -11.23
CA VAL A 177 -18.20 -5.84 -10.86
C VAL A 177 -18.52 -4.93 -9.68
N GLN A 178 -17.85 -5.15 -8.59
CA GLN A 178 -17.85 -4.27 -7.43
C GLN A 178 -17.04 -2.99 -7.74
N ILE A 179 -17.57 -1.83 -7.36
CA ILE A 179 -16.83 -0.56 -7.44
C ILE A 179 -16.40 -0.14 -6.04
N ARG A 180 -15.13 0.16 -5.88
CA ARG A 180 -14.56 0.95 -4.79
C ARG A 180 -14.14 2.31 -5.30
N LEU A 181 -14.28 3.34 -4.48
CA LEU A 181 -13.80 4.69 -4.78
C LEU A 181 -12.68 5.05 -3.82
N ASP A 182 -11.79 5.92 -4.26
CA ASP A 182 -10.71 6.46 -3.44
C ASP A 182 -10.58 7.96 -3.74
N ALA A 183 -11.01 8.78 -2.79
CA ALA A 183 -11.00 10.23 -2.90
C ALA A 183 -9.71 10.87 -2.37
N ASN A 184 -8.86 10.12 -1.66
CA ASN A 184 -7.63 10.64 -1.04
C ASN A 184 -7.81 11.98 -0.30
N GLY A 185 -8.95 12.16 0.36
CA GLY A 185 -9.26 13.36 1.13
C GLY A 185 -9.68 14.58 0.29
N ALA A 186 -10.10 14.39 -0.95
CA ALA A 186 -10.35 15.50 -1.87
C ALA A 186 -11.63 16.29 -1.59
N PHE A 187 -12.63 15.73 -0.92
CA PHE A 187 -13.88 16.43 -0.67
C PHE A 187 -13.75 17.39 0.51
N LEU A 188 -14.43 18.53 0.43
CA LEU A 188 -14.65 19.40 1.58
C LEU A 188 -15.69 18.75 2.52
N PRO A 189 -15.60 18.94 3.85
CA PRO A 189 -16.51 18.31 4.81
C PRO A 189 -17.99 18.57 4.55
N ASP A 190 -18.34 19.78 4.14
CA ASP A 190 -19.72 20.22 3.85
C ASP A 190 -20.23 19.68 2.50
N GLU A 191 -19.35 19.36 1.56
CA GLU A 191 -19.70 18.79 0.25
C GLU A 191 -19.76 17.25 0.26
N ALA A 192 -19.09 16.59 1.22
CA ALA A 192 -18.90 15.16 1.20
C ALA A 192 -20.24 14.39 1.21
N LEU A 193 -21.15 14.70 2.12
CA LEU A 193 -22.43 13.99 2.21
C LEU A 193 -23.33 14.18 0.98
N PRO A 194 -23.50 15.37 0.39
CA PRO A 194 -24.16 15.53 -0.90
C PRO A 194 -23.55 14.64 -2.01
N LYS A 195 -22.23 14.70 -2.20
CA LYS A 195 -21.52 13.89 -3.21
C LYS A 195 -21.69 12.39 -2.97
N LEU A 196 -21.63 11.94 -1.71
CA LEU A 196 -21.85 10.53 -1.36
C LEU A 196 -23.28 10.04 -1.67
N LYS A 197 -24.28 10.91 -1.54
CA LYS A 197 -25.66 10.59 -1.94
C LYS A 197 -25.79 10.40 -3.44
N ASP A 198 -25.15 11.25 -4.24
CA ASP A 198 -25.16 11.10 -5.70
C ASP A 198 -24.42 9.83 -6.14
N LEU A 199 -23.24 9.59 -5.57
CA LEU A 199 -22.43 8.40 -5.85
C LEU A 199 -23.11 7.08 -5.45
N HIS A 200 -24.00 7.10 -4.45
CA HIS A 200 -24.76 5.93 -4.02
C HIS A 200 -25.62 5.31 -5.13
N ALA A 201 -26.08 6.12 -6.07
CA ALA A 201 -26.87 5.65 -7.22
C ALA A 201 -26.11 4.61 -8.07
N PHE A 202 -24.79 4.59 -8.02
CA PHE A 202 -23.94 3.66 -8.78
C PHE A 202 -23.62 2.37 -8.03
N THR A 203 -24.26 2.07 -6.92
CA THR A 203 -24.06 0.86 -6.11
C THR A 203 -22.58 0.68 -5.74
N ILE A 204 -22.03 1.72 -5.08
CA ILE A 204 -20.64 1.74 -4.63
C ILE A 204 -20.47 0.89 -3.35
N HIS A 205 -19.47 0.01 -3.32
CA HIS A 205 -19.17 -0.81 -2.15
C HIS A 205 -18.63 0.02 -0.99
N SER A 206 -17.67 0.87 -1.27
CA SER A 206 -17.02 1.72 -0.27
C SER A 206 -16.32 2.90 -0.92
N ILE A 207 -16.14 3.96 -0.16
CA ILE A 207 -15.26 5.08 -0.50
C ILE A 207 -14.15 5.21 0.53
N GLU A 208 -12.92 5.29 0.03
CA GLU A 208 -11.68 5.46 0.80
C GLU A 208 -11.42 6.95 0.99
N GLN A 209 -11.22 7.36 2.25
CA GLN A 209 -10.83 8.70 2.71
C GLN A 209 -11.54 9.84 1.96
N PRO A 210 -12.84 10.05 2.19
CA PRO A 210 -13.60 11.08 1.44
C PRO A 210 -13.12 12.50 1.73
N ILE A 211 -12.77 12.83 2.97
CA ILE A 211 -12.25 14.13 3.39
C ILE A 211 -10.80 14.03 3.88
N ALA A 212 -10.09 15.16 3.91
CA ALA A 212 -8.73 15.22 4.43
C ALA A 212 -8.66 14.68 5.87
N PRO A 213 -7.56 13.98 6.26
CA PRO A 213 -7.41 13.41 7.59
C PRO A 213 -7.35 14.48 8.68
N LYS A 214 -7.51 14.04 9.94
CA LYS A 214 -7.50 14.87 11.16
C LYS A 214 -8.71 15.82 11.30
N GLN A 215 -9.82 15.48 10.68
CA GLN A 215 -11.12 16.17 10.81
C GLN A 215 -12.13 15.22 11.48
N MET A 216 -11.85 14.82 12.71
CA MET A 216 -12.53 13.73 13.41
C MET A 216 -14.04 13.91 13.50
N GLU A 217 -14.53 15.11 13.84
CA GLU A 217 -15.96 15.40 13.98
C GLU A 217 -16.69 15.30 12.64
N ALA A 218 -16.10 15.84 11.58
CA ALA A 218 -16.65 15.75 10.24
C ALA A 218 -16.65 14.30 9.72
N MET A 219 -15.55 13.56 9.95
CA MET A 219 -15.48 12.15 9.57
C MET A 219 -16.50 11.31 10.34
N GLN A 220 -16.71 11.57 11.62
CA GLN A 220 -17.75 10.92 12.43
C GLN A 220 -19.14 11.16 11.83
N GLU A 221 -19.45 12.40 11.47
CA GLU A 221 -20.74 12.74 10.86
C GLU A 221 -20.92 12.03 9.51
N ILE A 222 -19.88 12.03 8.67
CA ILE A 222 -19.89 11.35 7.37
C ILE A 222 -20.11 9.85 7.57
N CYS A 223 -19.37 9.19 8.45
CA CYS A 223 -19.54 7.76 8.71
C CYS A 223 -20.93 7.41 9.21
N ALA A 224 -21.55 8.29 10.02
CA ALA A 224 -22.90 8.08 10.57
C ALA A 224 -24.02 8.29 9.56
N LYS A 225 -23.85 9.18 8.57
CA LYS A 225 -24.92 9.61 7.65
C LYS A 225 -24.71 9.16 6.20
N SER A 226 -23.53 8.68 5.83
CA SER A 226 -23.23 8.26 4.47
C SER A 226 -24.04 7.03 4.07
N PRO A 227 -24.64 7.01 2.88
CA PRO A 227 -25.28 5.81 2.33
C PRO A 227 -24.23 4.82 1.76
N ILE A 228 -22.96 5.22 1.65
CA ILE A 228 -21.84 4.39 1.20
C ILE A 228 -20.93 4.10 2.38
N ASN A 229 -20.45 2.86 2.49
CA ASN A 229 -19.49 2.47 3.53
C ASN A 229 -18.20 3.27 3.42
N ILE A 230 -17.69 3.78 4.54
CA ILE A 230 -16.46 4.56 4.60
C ILE A 230 -15.28 3.65 4.95
N ALA A 231 -14.15 3.84 4.24
CA ALA A 231 -12.87 3.23 4.50
C ALA A 231 -11.85 4.30 4.89
N LEU A 232 -11.10 4.10 5.99
CA LEU A 232 -10.06 5.03 6.43
C LEU A 232 -8.69 4.55 5.93
N ASP A 233 -7.93 5.46 5.34
CA ASP A 233 -6.56 5.27 4.84
C ASP A 233 -5.61 6.28 5.51
N GLU A 234 -5.56 7.49 4.99
CA GLU A 234 -4.66 8.54 5.50
C GLU A 234 -4.91 8.89 6.97
N GLU A 235 -6.09 8.61 7.49
CA GLU A 235 -6.41 8.81 8.91
C GLU A 235 -5.55 7.95 9.84
N LEU A 236 -5.04 6.80 9.36
CA LEU A 236 -4.24 5.86 10.15
C LEU A 236 -2.77 6.28 10.27
N ILE A 237 -2.29 7.16 9.37
CA ILE A 237 -0.87 7.51 9.27
C ILE A 237 -0.42 8.28 10.50
N GLY A 238 0.63 7.77 11.15
CA GLY A 238 1.20 8.37 12.36
C GLY A 238 0.46 8.03 13.65
N LEU A 239 -0.62 7.24 13.59
CA LEU A 239 -1.31 6.72 14.77
C LEU A 239 -0.69 5.40 15.25
N ASN A 240 -0.73 5.19 16.56
CA ASN A 240 -0.36 3.93 17.18
C ASN A 240 -1.61 3.04 17.36
N PRO A 241 -1.67 1.84 16.75
CA PRO A 241 -2.84 0.98 16.84
C PRO A 241 -3.22 0.60 18.28
N ASN A 242 -2.25 0.51 19.18
CA ASN A 242 -2.50 0.08 20.56
C ASN A 242 -3.06 1.20 21.47
N THR A 243 -2.82 2.47 21.14
CA THR A 243 -3.27 3.62 21.94
C THR A 243 -4.38 4.42 21.28
N ASP A 244 -4.35 4.57 19.96
CA ASP A 244 -5.17 5.53 19.23
C ASP A 244 -6.35 4.90 18.49
N ALA A 245 -6.22 3.64 18.05
CA ALA A 245 -7.24 2.97 17.25
C ALA A 245 -8.59 2.87 17.96
N GLY A 246 -8.59 2.66 19.29
CA GLY A 246 -9.81 2.58 20.07
C GLY A 246 -10.65 3.86 20.00
N ASN A 247 -10.00 5.01 20.13
CA ASN A 247 -10.66 6.30 20.02
C ASN A 247 -11.14 6.57 18.58
N LEU A 248 -10.28 6.30 17.58
CA LEU A 248 -10.61 6.47 16.17
C LEU A 248 -11.84 5.65 15.77
N LEU A 249 -11.82 4.34 16.01
CA LEU A 249 -12.86 3.42 15.57
C LEU A 249 -14.19 3.61 16.34
N ALA A 250 -14.11 3.90 17.62
CA ALA A 250 -15.30 4.16 18.44
C ALA A 250 -16.00 5.47 18.03
N LYS A 251 -15.23 6.52 17.71
CA LYS A 251 -15.79 7.81 17.32
C LYS A 251 -16.32 7.79 15.88
N THR A 252 -15.49 7.37 14.92
CA THR A 252 -15.89 7.42 13.50
C THR A 252 -16.92 6.35 13.16
N GLY A 253 -16.82 5.17 13.74
CA GLY A 253 -17.65 4.04 13.33
C GLY A 253 -17.38 3.58 11.88
N ALA A 254 -16.23 3.93 11.29
CA ALA A 254 -15.86 3.57 9.92
C ALA A 254 -15.97 2.05 9.67
N HIS A 255 -16.34 1.66 8.47
CA HIS A 255 -16.62 0.27 8.12
C HIS A 255 -15.36 -0.52 7.81
N PHE A 256 -14.37 0.13 7.17
CA PHE A 256 -13.14 -0.49 6.68
C PHE A 256 -11.91 0.31 7.07
N LEU A 257 -10.79 -0.39 7.23
CA LEU A 257 -9.45 0.19 7.31
C LEU A 257 -8.60 -0.27 6.12
N ILE A 258 -7.83 0.66 5.56
CA ILE A 258 -6.86 0.39 4.51
C ILE A 258 -5.49 0.25 5.15
N LEU A 259 -4.92 -0.94 5.10
CA LEU A 259 -3.65 -1.21 5.75
C LEU A 259 -2.50 -1.15 4.74
N LYS A 260 -1.64 -0.14 4.93
CA LYS A 260 -0.40 0.05 4.16
C LYS A 260 0.79 -0.14 5.11
N PRO A 261 1.34 -1.36 5.25
CA PRO A 261 2.35 -1.65 6.25
C PRO A 261 3.54 -0.69 6.26
N THR A 262 3.99 -0.25 5.09
CA THR A 262 5.07 0.73 4.93
C THR A 262 4.76 2.09 5.58
N LEU A 263 3.49 2.51 5.59
CA LEU A 263 3.06 3.79 6.20
C LEU A 263 2.71 3.65 7.68
N LEU A 264 2.37 2.43 8.12
CA LEU A 264 1.84 2.16 9.46
C LEU A 264 2.91 1.71 10.46
N GLY A 265 4.16 1.54 10.02
CA GLY A 265 5.25 1.14 10.89
C GLY A 265 5.56 -0.36 10.86
N GLY A 266 5.33 -1.01 9.72
CA GLY A 266 5.71 -2.38 9.44
C GLY A 266 4.56 -3.37 9.52
N LEU A 267 4.91 -4.64 9.36
CA LEU A 267 3.96 -5.77 9.36
C LEU A 267 3.34 -5.97 10.74
N ALA A 268 4.15 -5.86 11.80
CA ALA A 268 3.68 -6.01 13.17
C ALA A 268 2.64 -4.92 13.54
N ALA A 269 2.88 -3.66 13.15
CA ALA A 269 1.91 -2.60 13.38
C ALA A 269 0.61 -2.82 12.59
N ALA A 270 0.71 -3.32 11.36
CA ALA A 270 -0.46 -3.69 10.57
C ALA A 270 -1.26 -4.85 11.21
N GLU A 271 -0.60 -5.84 11.81
CA GLU A 271 -1.27 -6.89 12.59
C GLU A 271 -1.98 -6.34 13.83
N ASP A 272 -1.39 -5.37 14.51
CA ASP A 272 -2.05 -4.72 15.63
C ASP A 272 -3.30 -3.95 15.17
N TRP A 273 -3.27 -3.28 14.00
CA TRP A 273 -4.46 -2.72 13.37
C TRP A 273 -5.53 -3.78 13.07
N ILE A 274 -5.14 -4.96 12.57
CA ILE A 274 -6.08 -6.07 12.33
C ILE A 274 -6.77 -6.49 13.63
N LYS A 275 -6.04 -6.63 14.73
CA LYS A 275 -6.62 -6.95 16.06
C LYS A 275 -7.65 -5.89 16.48
N GLN A 276 -7.37 -4.61 16.20
CA GLN A 276 -8.33 -3.55 16.50
C GLN A 276 -9.58 -3.61 15.61
N THR A 277 -9.43 -3.90 14.30
CA THR A 277 -10.61 -4.09 13.43
C THR A 277 -11.51 -5.20 13.94
N GLN A 278 -10.94 -6.33 14.36
CA GLN A 278 -11.69 -7.45 14.94
C GLN A 278 -12.43 -7.04 16.22
N LYS A 279 -11.74 -6.35 17.14
CA LYS A 279 -12.32 -5.86 18.40
C LYS A 279 -13.51 -4.94 18.19
N TYR A 280 -13.49 -4.10 17.15
CA TYR A 280 -14.55 -3.15 16.84
C TYR A 280 -15.52 -3.66 15.75
N ASN A 281 -15.43 -4.94 15.37
CA ASN A 281 -16.23 -5.55 14.29
C ASN A 281 -16.17 -4.76 12.99
N ARG A 282 -14.95 -4.40 12.57
CA ARG A 282 -14.64 -3.71 11.32
C ARG A 282 -13.89 -4.65 10.39
N GLN A 283 -13.86 -4.31 9.12
CA GLN A 283 -13.13 -5.06 8.11
C GLN A 283 -11.93 -4.24 7.60
N TRP A 284 -11.05 -4.88 6.86
CA TRP A 284 -9.86 -4.24 6.33
C TRP A 284 -9.42 -4.92 5.03
N TRP A 285 -8.59 -4.25 4.27
CA TRP A 285 -7.77 -4.87 3.23
C TRP A 285 -6.41 -4.20 3.19
N ALA A 286 -5.40 -4.96 2.70
CA ALA A 286 -4.06 -4.44 2.50
C ALA A 286 -3.94 -3.74 1.14
N THR A 287 -3.14 -2.68 1.11
CA THR A 287 -2.80 -1.96 -0.11
C THR A 287 -1.32 -1.62 -0.08
N SER A 288 -0.65 -1.70 -1.22
CA SER A 288 0.70 -1.16 -1.43
C SER A 288 0.68 0.37 -1.32
N ALA A 289 1.78 0.94 -0.80
CA ALA A 289 2.06 2.37 -0.79
C ALA A 289 3.07 2.75 -1.91
N LEU A 290 2.97 2.10 -3.06
CA LEU A 290 3.81 2.32 -4.25
C LEU A 290 5.25 1.81 -4.09
N GLU A 291 5.49 0.81 -3.27
CA GLU A 291 6.77 0.13 -3.17
C GLU A 291 7.20 -0.48 -4.52
N SER A 292 8.49 -0.76 -4.65
CA SER A 292 8.98 -1.63 -5.71
C SER A 292 8.42 -3.05 -5.57
N ASN A 293 8.73 -3.91 -6.52
CA ASN A 293 8.36 -5.33 -6.42
C ASN A 293 8.96 -6.03 -5.18
N ILE A 294 10.05 -5.50 -4.59
CA ILE A 294 10.66 -6.05 -3.36
C ILE A 294 9.72 -5.82 -2.16
N GLY A 295 9.31 -4.58 -1.93
CA GLY A 295 8.36 -4.25 -0.86
C GLY A 295 6.97 -4.83 -1.10
N LEU A 296 6.48 -4.77 -2.35
CA LEU A 296 5.21 -5.39 -2.73
C LEU A 296 5.19 -6.89 -2.44
N ASN A 297 6.28 -7.62 -2.71
CA ASN A 297 6.38 -9.05 -2.40
C ASN A 297 6.23 -9.31 -0.90
N ALA A 298 6.84 -8.49 -0.05
CA ALA A 298 6.71 -8.63 1.39
C ALA A 298 5.27 -8.44 1.85
N ILE A 299 4.58 -7.39 1.34
CA ILE A 299 3.18 -7.11 1.64
C ILE A 299 2.30 -8.27 1.13
N ALA A 300 2.53 -8.75 -0.09
CA ALA A 300 1.74 -9.84 -0.68
C ALA A 300 1.87 -11.13 0.14
N GLN A 301 3.09 -11.52 0.52
CA GLN A 301 3.29 -12.73 1.32
C GLN A 301 2.66 -12.60 2.71
N TRP A 302 2.82 -11.45 3.37
CA TRP A 302 2.18 -11.18 4.65
C TRP A 302 0.65 -11.23 4.54
N THR A 303 0.08 -10.56 3.54
CA THR A 303 -1.37 -10.55 3.32
C THR A 303 -1.92 -11.97 3.13
N ALA A 304 -1.17 -12.83 2.42
CA ALA A 304 -1.56 -14.23 2.22
C ALA A 304 -1.68 -15.02 3.54
N THR A 305 -0.92 -14.66 4.57
CA THR A 305 -1.02 -15.31 5.88
C THR A 305 -2.27 -14.91 6.66
N GLN A 306 -2.89 -13.79 6.29
CA GLN A 306 -4.03 -13.23 7.03
C GLN A 306 -5.38 -13.84 6.61
N ASN A 307 -5.45 -14.62 5.52
CA ASN A 307 -6.65 -15.25 5.00
C ASN A 307 -7.85 -14.29 4.84
N ASN A 308 -7.58 -13.03 4.43
CA ASN A 308 -8.64 -12.04 4.22
C ASN A 308 -9.35 -12.31 2.89
N PRO A 309 -10.69 -12.50 2.88
CA PRO A 309 -11.44 -12.83 1.66
C PRO A 309 -11.70 -11.59 0.76
N LEU A 310 -11.48 -10.38 1.24
CA LEU A 310 -11.72 -9.17 0.46
C LEU A 310 -10.64 -8.98 -0.62
N PRO A 311 -10.98 -8.34 -1.77
CA PRO A 311 -9.98 -8.01 -2.77
C PRO A 311 -8.95 -7.02 -2.20
N GLN A 312 -7.66 -7.34 -2.35
CA GLN A 312 -6.54 -6.55 -1.84
C GLN A 312 -6.04 -5.54 -2.88
N GLY A 313 -5.38 -4.48 -2.46
CA GLY A 313 -4.81 -3.44 -3.33
C GLY A 313 -3.34 -3.72 -3.70
N LEU A 314 -3.03 -4.86 -4.31
CA LEU A 314 -1.67 -5.34 -4.54
C LEU A 314 -1.22 -5.26 -6.01
N GLY A 315 -1.92 -4.50 -6.85
CA GLY A 315 -1.65 -4.42 -8.29
C GLY A 315 -0.65 -3.34 -8.72
N THR A 316 0.15 -2.78 -7.82
CA THR A 316 1.00 -1.62 -8.08
C THR A 316 2.34 -1.94 -8.74
N GLY A 317 2.76 -3.20 -8.79
CA GLY A 317 4.07 -3.59 -9.35
C GLY A 317 4.29 -3.23 -10.82
N ALA A 318 3.23 -3.10 -11.60
CA ALA A 318 3.30 -2.73 -13.02
C ALA A 318 3.30 -1.21 -13.29
N LEU A 319 3.28 -0.37 -12.25
CA LEU A 319 3.24 1.09 -12.42
C LEU A 319 4.57 1.69 -12.89
N TYR A 320 5.68 0.98 -12.74
CA TYR A 320 7.01 1.48 -13.02
C TYR A 320 7.65 0.81 -14.24
N SER A 321 8.32 1.63 -15.07
CA SER A 321 9.02 1.16 -16.26
C SER A 321 10.37 0.49 -15.94
N ASN A 322 10.95 0.77 -14.76
CA ASN A 322 12.26 0.28 -14.31
C ASN A 322 12.20 -0.48 -12.99
N ASN A 323 11.08 -1.16 -12.70
CA ASN A 323 10.93 -1.99 -11.50
C ASN A 323 11.86 -3.22 -11.55
N PHE A 324 12.02 -3.90 -10.40
CA PHE A 324 12.73 -5.18 -10.34
C PHE A 324 11.89 -6.28 -11.00
N GLU A 325 12.53 -7.17 -11.77
CA GLU A 325 11.86 -8.38 -12.24
C GLU A 325 11.50 -9.25 -11.02
N THR A 326 10.35 -9.92 -11.10
CA THR A 326 9.75 -10.57 -9.94
C THR A 326 8.97 -11.82 -10.33
N PRO A 327 8.86 -12.81 -9.42
CA PRO A 327 7.86 -13.88 -9.51
C PRO A 327 6.40 -13.43 -9.44
N LEU A 328 6.13 -12.19 -9.02
CA LEU A 328 4.77 -11.69 -8.92
C LEU A 328 4.16 -11.47 -10.32
N LEU A 329 2.91 -11.89 -10.48
CA LEU A 329 2.12 -11.69 -11.70
C LEU A 329 0.69 -11.29 -11.33
N ALA A 330 0.30 -10.08 -11.71
CA ALA A 330 -1.07 -9.60 -11.54
C ALA A 330 -1.89 -9.90 -12.80
N GLU A 331 -2.90 -10.76 -12.70
CA GLU A 331 -3.73 -11.16 -13.83
C GLU A 331 -5.15 -11.48 -13.37
N LYS A 332 -6.16 -11.03 -14.12
CA LYS A 332 -7.59 -11.42 -13.97
C LYS A 332 -8.14 -11.24 -12.55
N GLY A 333 -7.75 -10.17 -11.85
CA GLY A 333 -8.19 -9.92 -10.48
C GLY A 333 -7.45 -10.73 -9.41
N TYR A 334 -6.35 -11.34 -9.76
CA TYR A 334 -5.52 -12.12 -8.84
C TYR A 334 -4.05 -11.77 -8.95
N LEU A 335 -3.35 -11.86 -7.82
CA LEU A 335 -1.90 -11.82 -7.74
C LEU A 335 -1.36 -13.23 -7.54
N TYR A 336 -0.49 -13.66 -8.43
CA TYR A 336 0.16 -14.97 -8.40
C TYR A 336 1.63 -14.85 -8.02
N TYR A 337 2.19 -15.89 -7.41
CA TYR A 337 3.62 -16.10 -7.27
C TYR A 337 4.07 -17.22 -8.22
N ILE A 338 4.83 -16.87 -9.24
CA ILE A 338 5.31 -17.80 -10.28
C ILE A 338 6.71 -18.29 -9.90
N ALA A 339 6.78 -19.42 -9.18
CA ALA A 339 8.02 -19.94 -8.61
C ALA A 339 9.15 -20.23 -9.63
N THR A 340 8.83 -20.30 -10.92
CA THR A 340 9.81 -20.50 -12.00
C THR A 340 10.43 -19.20 -12.51
N LYS A 341 9.92 -18.05 -12.12
CA LYS A 341 10.51 -16.74 -12.45
C LYS A 341 11.58 -16.37 -11.42
N ASN A 342 12.61 -15.69 -11.91
CA ASN A 342 13.70 -15.20 -11.08
C ASN A 342 13.46 -13.76 -10.63
N TRP A 343 14.19 -13.37 -9.59
CA TRP A 343 14.34 -11.99 -9.17
C TRP A 343 15.52 -11.34 -9.89
N THR A 344 15.36 -10.06 -10.30
CA THR A 344 16.50 -9.17 -10.46
C THR A 344 16.64 -8.37 -9.17
N LEU A 345 17.85 -8.27 -8.65
CA LEU A 345 18.16 -7.59 -7.39
C LEU A 345 19.12 -6.42 -7.67
N PRO A 346 19.22 -5.44 -6.75
CA PRO A 346 20.09 -4.29 -6.92
C PRO A 346 21.56 -4.68 -7.19
N GLU A 347 22.18 -3.99 -8.14
CA GLU A 347 23.60 -4.17 -8.46
C GLU A 347 24.45 -3.12 -7.73
N GLU A 348 25.58 -3.55 -7.17
CA GLU A 348 26.44 -2.69 -6.35
C GLU A 348 27.02 -1.48 -7.13
N LYS A 349 27.26 -1.64 -8.41
CA LYS A 349 27.87 -0.59 -9.24
C LYS A 349 26.96 0.60 -9.53
N GLU A 350 25.64 0.37 -9.51
CA GLU A 350 24.68 1.36 -9.99
C GLU A 350 23.83 1.96 -8.86
N GLU A 351 23.61 1.21 -7.79
CA GLU A 351 22.58 1.53 -6.81
C GLU A 351 23.08 1.59 -5.36
N LEU A 352 24.31 1.14 -5.09
CA LEU A 352 24.87 1.13 -3.74
C LEU A 352 25.18 2.56 -3.26
N ILE A 353 24.61 2.97 -2.11
CA ILE A 353 24.85 4.30 -1.50
C ILE A 353 25.58 4.24 -0.15
N VAL A 354 25.67 3.06 0.48
CA VAL A 354 26.47 2.83 1.69
C VAL A 354 27.28 1.54 1.53
N HIS A 355 28.60 1.70 1.48
CA HIS A 355 29.53 0.60 1.42
C HIS A 355 29.72 -0.05 2.79
N LEU A 356 30.13 -1.32 2.80
CA LEU A 356 30.69 -1.96 3.97
C LEU A 356 32.07 -1.34 4.19
N SER A 357 32.26 -0.61 5.29
CA SER A 357 33.58 -0.17 5.76
C SER A 357 34.32 -1.33 6.47
#